data_255a08510a91d7bc54b6cb8203b986fe
#
_entry.id   255a08510a91d7bc54b6cb8203b986fe
#
_cell.length_a   1.000
_cell.length_b   1.000
_cell.length_c   1.000
_cell.angle_alpha   90.00
_cell.angle_beta   90.00
_cell.angle_gamma   90.00
#
_symmetry.space_group_name_H-M   'P 1'
#
loop_
_entity.id
_entity.type
_entity.pdbx_description
1 polymer ?
#
loop_
_entity_poly.entity_id
_entity_poly.type
_entity_poly.pdbx_seq_one_letter_code
_entity_poly.pdbx_strand_id
1 'polypeptide(L)'
;KDIRNIIKDTDICAIHREGIFPDVYPGKEFFHMKPEYRFDPDWSFEVLPVNTCMLYIADEAFKNYYVDSSITFMENCLETEENLCHMVFAEQRLLAMCAEKQGKQISSFFPGSAQIENQDIFTHLWGYKNILKFNYKEREAFNRKMYDRIVREFPEEETTLKQLPISGL
;
A
#
# COMPACT_ATOMS: atom_id res chain seq x y z
N LYS A 1 -18.71 -0.68 2.07
CA LYS A 1 -19.14 -1.54 3.20
C LYS A 1 -18.24 -1.32 4.40
N ASP A 2 -18.77 -1.56 5.61
CA ASP A 2 -18.00 -1.39 6.84
C ASP A 2 -16.91 -2.45 6.96
N ILE A 3 -15.64 -2.02 6.92
CA ILE A 3 -14.48 -2.91 7.00
C ILE A 3 -14.12 -3.31 8.44
N ARG A 4 -14.72 -2.67 9.44
CA ARG A 4 -14.41 -2.97 10.86
C ARG A 4 -14.67 -4.42 11.23
N ASN A 5 -15.63 -5.06 10.58
CA ASN A 5 -15.97 -6.46 10.82
C ASN A 5 -14.90 -7.45 10.29
N ILE A 6 -13.98 -7.00 9.45
CA ILE A 6 -12.89 -7.84 8.95
C ILE A 6 -11.55 -7.54 9.62
N ILE A 7 -11.48 -6.47 10.41
CA ILE A 7 -10.33 -6.22 11.28
C ILE A 7 -10.35 -7.27 12.38
N LYS A 8 -9.31 -8.10 12.39
CA LYS A 8 -9.14 -9.12 13.43
C LYS A 8 -8.68 -8.44 14.72
N ASP A 9 -8.82 -9.14 15.82
CA ASP A 9 -8.26 -8.74 17.12
C ASP A 9 -6.72 -8.80 17.04
N THR A 10 -6.14 -7.73 16.50
CA THR A 10 -4.71 -7.60 16.18
C THR A 10 -4.32 -6.14 16.13
N ASP A 11 -3.07 -5.85 16.50
CA ASP A 11 -2.50 -4.50 16.44
C ASP A 11 -2.16 -4.04 15.02
N ILE A 12 -1.87 -4.98 14.12
CA ILE A 12 -1.48 -4.71 12.74
C ILE A 12 -2.19 -5.67 11.81
N CYS A 13 -2.84 -5.12 10.78
CA CYS A 13 -3.48 -5.93 9.74
C CYS A 13 -3.23 -5.30 8.36
N ALA A 14 -2.70 -6.10 7.43
CA ALA A 14 -2.50 -5.71 6.03
C ALA A 14 -3.36 -6.57 5.11
N ILE A 15 -3.43 -6.25 3.81
CA ILE A 15 -4.28 -7.02 2.89
C ILE A 15 -3.91 -8.50 2.92
N HIS A 16 -2.66 -8.84 2.60
CA HIS A 16 -2.11 -10.19 2.66
C HIS A 16 -0.58 -10.16 2.62
N ARG A 17 0.07 -11.30 2.85
CA ARG A 17 1.51 -11.46 2.62
C ARG A 17 1.79 -11.55 1.13
N GLU A 18 2.87 -10.89 0.70
CA GLU A 18 3.41 -10.98 -0.67
C GLU A 18 4.51 -12.04 -0.74
N GLY A 19 4.78 -12.52 -1.97
CA GLY A 19 6.00 -13.28 -2.25
C GLY A 19 7.21 -12.35 -2.43
N ILE A 20 8.41 -12.89 -2.30
CA ILE A 20 9.63 -12.14 -2.66
C ILE A 20 9.86 -12.32 -4.16
N PHE A 21 9.72 -11.22 -4.89
CA PHE A 21 10.03 -11.11 -6.32
C PHE A 21 11.26 -10.19 -6.44
N PRO A 22 12.44 -10.68 -6.86
CA PRO A 22 13.67 -9.87 -6.84
C PRO A 22 13.59 -8.56 -7.60
N ASP A 23 12.80 -8.52 -8.70
CA ASP A 23 12.61 -7.31 -9.50
C ASP A 23 11.75 -6.24 -8.81
N VAL A 24 11.04 -6.62 -7.74
CA VAL A 24 10.16 -5.73 -6.95
C VAL A 24 10.73 -5.50 -5.55
N TYR A 25 11.31 -6.53 -4.96
CA TYR A 25 11.88 -6.53 -3.61
C TYR A 25 13.37 -6.90 -3.63
N PRO A 26 14.23 -6.01 -4.19
CA PRO A 26 15.66 -6.26 -4.26
C PRO A 26 16.31 -6.29 -2.87
N GLY A 27 17.55 -6.78 -2.80
CA GLY A 27 18.37 -6.70 -1.59
C GLY A 27 18.81 -5.27 -1.27
N LYS A 28 19.44 -5.08 -0.11
CA LYS A 28 19.89 -3.75 0.35
C LYS A 28 20.90 -3.08 -0.58
N GLU A 29 21.67 -3.86 -1.31
CA GLU A 29 22.70 -3.41 -2.28
C GLU A 29 22.12 -2.68 -3.50
N PHE A 30 20.84 -2.84 -3.74
CA PHE A 30 20.11 -2.12 -4.80
C PHE A 30 19.95 -0.63 -4.47
N PHE A 31 19.83 -0.30 -3.19
CA PHE A 31 19.50 1.06 -2.75
C PHE A 31 20.78 1.89 -2.59
N HIS A 32 20.93 2.92 -3.40
CA HIS A 32 22.02 3.89 -3.25
C HIS A 32 21.63 4.93 -2.20
N MET A 33 22.30 4.85 -1.06
CA MET A 33 21.98 5.68 0.09
C MET A 33 23.06 6.74 0.32
N LYS A 34 22.68 7.84 0.98
CA LYS A 34 23.65 8.81 1.48
C LYS A 34 24.71 8.13 2.38
N PRO A 35 25.97 8.62 2.39
CA PRO A 35 27.06 7.97 3.11
C PRO A 35 26.84 7.80 4.61
N GLU A 36 26.07 8.67 5.22
CA GLU A 36 25.72 8.64 6.64
C GLU A 36 24.61 7.67 7.01
N TYR A 37 23.77 7.29 6.04
CA TYR A 37 22.68 6.34 6.30
C TYR A 37 23.17 4.92 6.53
N ARG A 38 22.56 4.24 7.44
CA ARG A 38 22.76 2.81 7.68
C ARG A 38 21.40 2.14 7.85
N PHE A 39 21.21 1.04 7.12
CA PHE A 39 20.09 0.14 7.43
C PHE A 39 20.24 -0.38 8.85
N ASP A 40 19.13 -0.47 9.54
CA ASP A 40 19.09 -1.08 10.85
C ASP A 40 19.63 -2.52 10.77
N PRO A 41 20.63 -2.91 11.57
CA PRO A 41 21.25 -4.23 11.48
C PRO A 41 20.29 -5.37 11.86
N ASP A 42 19.22 -5.08 12.59
CA ASP A 42 18.23 -6.06 12.99
C ASP A 42 17.10 -6.23 11.96
N TRP A 43 17.11 -5.48 10.86
CA TRP A 43 16.14 -5.67 9.78
C TRP A 43 16.55 -6.86 8.90
N SER A 44 15.66 -7.86 8.84
CA SER A 44 15.84 -9.02 7.96
C SER A 44 15.27 -8.75 6.57
N PHE A 45 16.14 -8.81 5.56
CA PHE A 45 15.73 -8.76 4.15
C PHE A 45 15.08 -10.06 3.66
N GLU A 46 15.03 -11.10 4.50
CA GLU A 46 14.36 -12.37 4.21
C GLU A 46 12.88 -12.36 4.62
N VAL A 47 12.44 -11.34 5.39
CA VAL A 47 11.05 -11.25 5.80
C VAL A 47 10.14 -11.03 4.59
N LEU A 48 9.04 -11.76 4.55
CA LEU A 48 8.05 -11.61 3.49
C LEU A 48 7.34 -10.25 3.60
N PRO A 49 7.35 -9.44 2.54
CA PRO A 49 6.64 -8.18 2.52
C PRO A 49 5.13 -8.37 2.66
N VAL A 50 4.42 -7.31 2.92
CA VAL A 50 2.96 -7.31 3.03
C VAL A 50 2.37 -6.28 2.09
N ASN A 51 1.26 -6.60 1.45
CA ASN A 51 0.55 -5.64 0.65
C ASN A 51 -0.20 -4.65 1.54
N THR A 52 0.14 -3.37 1.42
CA THR A 52 -0.34 -2.29 2.29
C THR A 52 -1.44 -1.44 1.66
N CYS A 53 -2.01 -1.84 0.53
CA CYS A 53 -3.07 -1.05 -0.11
C CYS A 53 -4.35 -0.96 0.76
N MET A 54 -4.48 -1.82 1.75
CA MET A 54 -5.35 -1.65 2.91
C MET A 54 -4.55 -2.03 4.15
N LEU A 55 -4.35 -1.07 5.06
CA LEU A 55 -3.52 -1.22 6.24
C LEU A 55 -4.26 -0.69 7.47
N TYR A 56 -4.23 -1.46 8.53
CA TYR A 56 -4.70 -1.07 9.86
C TYR A 56 -3.57 -1.22 10.87
N ILE A 57 -3.30 -0.19 11.64
CA ILE A 57 -2.35 -0.19 12.75
C ILE A 57 -3.01 0.48 13.95
N ALA A 58 -3.25 -0.29 15.01
CA ALA A 58 -3.77 0.22 16.28
C ALA A 58 -2.67 0.68 17.23
N ASP A 59 -1.49 0.06 17.16
CA ASP A 59 -0.34 0.41 18.00
C ASP A 59 0.33 1.69 17.51
N GLU A 60 0.08 2.79 18.22
CA GLU A 60 0.63 4.11 17.91
C GLU A 60 2.17 4.14 17.98
N ALA A 61 2.77 3.46 18.93
CA ALA A 61 4.23 3.44 19.07
C ALA A 61 4.87 2.74 17.87
N PHE A 62 4.31 1.60 17.48
CA PHE A 62 4.74 0.89 16.27
C PHE A 62 4.50 1.72 15.01
N LYS A 63 3.33 2.34 14.89
CA LYS A 63 3.00 3.20 13.73
C LYS A 63 4.04 4.30 13.56
N ASN A 64 4.38 5.01 14.62
CA ASN A 64 5.37 6.08 14.58
C ASN A 64 6.76 5.54 14.21
N TYR A 65 7.19 4.45 14.83
CA TYR A 65 8.46 3.81 14.47
C TYR A 65 8.56 3.43 13.00
N TYR A 66 7.50 2.81 12.45
CA TYR A 66 7.45 2.44 11.03
C TYR A 66 7.46 3.67 10.12
N VAL A 67 6.63 4.69 10.42
CA VAL A 67 6.56 5.93 9.64
C VAL A 67 7.89 6.66 9.62
N ASP A 68 8.51 6.84 10.79
CA ASP A 68 9.82 7.49 10.91
C ASP A 68 10.91 6.71 10.14
N SER A 69 10.88 5.38 10.22
CA SER A 69 11.80 4.52 9.48
C SER A 69 11.63 4.68 7.96
N SER A 70 10.37 4.74 7.49
CA SER A 70 10.05 4.91 6.06
C SER A 70 10.48 6.29 5.55
N ILE A 71 10.19 7.35 6.30
CA ILE A 71 10.60 8.72 5.96
C ILE A 71 12.13 8.80 5.95
N THR A 72 12.79 8.29 6.99
CA THR A 72 14.25 8.30 7.08
C THR A 72 14.89 7.56 5.90
N PHE A 73 14.35 6.40 5.52
CA PHE A 73 14.81 5.69 4.32
C PHE A 73 14.68 6.56 3.07
N MET A 74 13.48 7.08 2.80
CA MET A 74 13.21 7.88 1.58
C MET A 74 14.05 9.17 1.52
N GLU A 75 14.23 9.88 2.63
CA GLU A 75 15.04 11.09 2.70
C GLU A 75 16.54 10.83 2.48
N ASN A 76 16.99 9.61 2.69
CA ASN A 76 18.39 9.22 2.51
C ASN A 76 18.69 8.45 1.22
N CYS A 77 17.68 8.19 0.38
CA CYS A 77 17.91 7.69 -0.97
C CYS A 77 18.56 8.76 -1.84
N LEU A 78 19.56 8.36 -2.64
CA LEU A 78 20.20 9.26 -3.61
C LEU A 78 19.39 9.39 -4.90
N GLU A 79 18.62 8.37 -5.26
CA GLU A 79 17.70 8.43 -6.37
C GLU A 79 16.46 9.24 -5.98
N THR A 80 16.19 10.28 -6.78
CA THR A 80 15.03 11.16 -6.60
C THR A 80 13.87 10.79 -7.51
N GLU A 81 14.04 9.80 -8.38
CA GLU A 81 13.02 9.37 -9.33
C GLU A 81 12.00 8.44 -8.65
N GLU A 82 10.77 8.45 -9.16
CA GLU A 82 9.72 7.52 -8.77
C GLU A 82 10.09 6.08 -9.16
N ASN A 83 10.88 5.43 -8.32
CA ASN A 83 11.26 4.04 -8.51
C ASN A 83 10.33 3.14 -7.71
N LEU A 84 9.68 2.22 -8.41
CA LEU A 84 8.75 1.25 -7.81
C LEU A 84 9.40 0.50 -6.64
N CYS A 85 10.65 0.06 -6.78
CA CYS A 85 11.35 -0.71 -5.74
C CYS A 85 11.53 0.09 -4.45
N HIS A 86 11.85 1.39 -4.53
CA HIS A 86 11.97 2.26 -3.35
C HIS A 86 10.63 2.43 -2.65
N MET A 87 9.57 2.65 -3.43
CA MET A 87 8.22 2.84 -2.91
C MET A 87 7.71 1.57 -2.23
N VAL A 88 7.78 0.42 -2.89
CA VAL A 88 7.32 -0.84 -2.28
C VAL A 88 8.21 -1.30 -1.12
N PHE A 89 9.50 -0.94 -1.12
CA PHE A 89 10.33 -1.16 0.04
C PHE A 89 9.84 -0.37 1.24
N ALA A 90 9.68 0.95 1.10
CA ALA A 90 9.23 1.82 2.20
C ALA A 90 7.83 1.47 2.70
N GLU A 91 6.89 1.12 1.80
CA GLU A 91 5.52 0.83 2.17
C GLU A 91 5.30 -0.60 2.66
N GLN A 92 5.91 -1.58 2.03
CA GLN A 92 5.50 -2.98 2.16
C GLN A 92 6.54 -3.82 2.91
N ARG A 93 7.80 -3.75 2.48
CA ARG A 93 8.84 -4.56 3.08
C ARG A 93 9.29 -4.01 4.41
N LEU A 94 9.51 -2.70 4.49
CA LEU A 94 9.95 -2.05 5.73
C LEU A 94 8.92 -2.18 6.85
N LEU A 95 7.61 -2.14 6.55
CA LEU A 95 6.58 -2.46 7.53
C LEU A 95 6.77 -3.85 8.14
N ALA A 96 7.01 -4.84 7.29
CA ALA A 96 7.21 -6.22 7.75
C ALA A 96 8.50 -6.37 8.57
N MET A 97 9.59 -5.72 8.14
CA MET A 97 10.88 -5.71 8.85
C MET A 97 10.77 -5.03 10.22
N CYS A 98 10.09 -3.90 10.29
CA CYS A 98 9.82 -3.19 11.54
C CYS A 98 8.99 -4.04 12.52
N ALA A 99 7.97 -4.74 11.99
CA ALA A 99 7.14 -5.63 12.81
C ALA A 99 7.94 -6.81 13.34
N GLU A 100 8.73 -7.46 12.50
CA GLU A 100 9.59 -8.59 12.90
C GLU A 100 10.58 -8.16 13.98
N LYS A 101 11.29 -7.04 13.79
CA LYS A 101 12.22 -6.50 14.79
C LYS A 101 11.57 -6.25 16.14
N GLN A 102 10.31 -5.78 16.15
CA GLN A 102 9.58 -5.52 17.39
C GLN A 102 8.81 -6.74 17.92
N GLY A 103 8.99 -7.93 17.33
CA GLY A 103 8.29 -9.14 17.73
C GLY A 103 6.78 -9.08 17.52
N LYS A 104 6.30 -8.20 16.60
CA LYS A 104 4.89 -8.02 16.30
C LYS A 104 4.46 -8.87 15.13
N GLN A 105 3.21 -9.34 15.19
CA GLN A 105 2.61 -10.10 14.11
C GLN A 105 1.72 -9.22 13.25
N ILE A 106 1.86 -9.34 11.93
CA ILE A 106 0.95 -8.72 10.98
C ILE A 106 -0.07 -9.77 10.55
N SER A 107 -1.33 -9.53 10.88
CA SER A 107 -2.46 -10.33 10.40
C SER A 107 -2.82 -9.94 8.96
N SER A 108 -3.51 -10.82 8.26
CA SER A 108 -4.02 -10.55 6.91
C SER A 108 -5.53 -10.41 6.91
N PHE A 109 -6.05 -9.39 6.21
CA PHE A 109 -7.49 -9.26 5.95
C PHE A 109 -7.99 -10.43 5.12
N PHE A 110 -7.18 -10.88 4.16
CA PHE A 110 -7.50 -11.99 3.27
C PHE A 110 -6.37 -13.02 3.27
N PRO A 111 -6.70 -14.32 3.12
CA PRO A 111 -5.70 -15.38 3.08
C PRO A 111 -4.76 -15.30 1.87
N GLY A 112 -5.18 -14.67 0.78
CA GLY A 112 -4.40 -14.53 -0.42
C GLY A 112 -5.10 -13.70 -1.50
N SER A 113 -4.45 -13.53 -2.66
CA SER A 113 -4.92 -12.67 -3.75
C SER A 113 -6.27 -13.11 -4.34
N ALA A 114 -6.53 -14.41 -4.43
CA ALA A 114 -7.80 -14.93 -4.96
C ALA A 114 -9.02 -14.45 -4.16
N GLN A 115 -8.89 -14.30 -2.83
CA GLN A 115 -9.96 -13.78 -1.99
C GLN A 115 -10.14 -12.27 -2.14
N ILE A 116 -9.08 -11.54 -2.52
CA ILE A 116 -9.16 -10.11 -2.83
C ILE A 116 -9.97 -9.89 -4.10
N GLU A 117 -9.78 -10.70 -5.12
CA GLU A 117 -10.49 -10.58 -6.39
C GLU A 117 -11.99 -10.93 -6.27
N ASN A 118 -12.35 -11.82 -5.34
CA ASN A 118 -13.70 -12.34 -5.17
C ASN A 118 -14.49 -11.69 -4.01
N GLN A 119 -14.06 -10.52 -3.54
CA GLN A 119 -14.77 -9.77 -2.50
C GLN A 119 -15.40 -8.49 -3.08
N ASP A 120 -16.38 -7.93 -2.39
CA ASP A 120 -17.13 -6.75 -2.79
C ASP A 120 -16.97 -5.56 -1.82
N ILE A 121 -15.98 -5.64 -0.91
CA ILE A 121 -15.74 -4.66 0.14
C ILE A 121 -14.99 -3.46 -0.44
N PHE A 122 -13.95 -3.71 -1.26
CA PHE A 122 -13.16 -2.69 -1.91
C PHE A 122 -12.66 -3.16 -3.30
N THR A 123 -12.12 -2.25 -4.09
CA THR A 123 -11.55 -2.57 -5.41
C THR A 123 -10.06 -2.25 -5.40
N HIS A 124 -9.23 -3.26 -5.65
CA HIS A 124 -7.80 -3.10 -5.78
C HIS A 124 -7.44 -2.82 -7.24
N LEU A 125 -6.87 -1.66 -7.52
CA LEU A 125 -6.63 -1.17 -8.88
C LEU A 125 -5.22 -1.43 -9.42
N TRP A 126 -4.43 -2.28 -8.77
CA TRP A 126 -3.04 -2.49 -9.17
C TRP A 126 -2.87 -2.79 -10.66
N GLY A 127 -3.59 -3.77 -11.17
CA GLY A 127 -3.53 -4.15 -12.59
C GLY A 127 -4.09 -3.11 -13.57
N TYR A 128 -4.86 -2.14 -13.09
CA TYR A 128 -5.49 -1.11 -13.92
C TYR A 128 -4.69 0.18 -14.04
N LYS A 129 -3.68 0.42 -13.18
CA LYS A 129 -2.95 1.70 -13.16
C LYS A 129 -2.41 2.11 -14.54
N ASN A 130 -1.76 1.20 -15.25
CA ASN A 130 -1.21 1.49 -16.58
C ASN A 130 -2.31 1.68 -17.63
N ILE A 131 -3.36 0.88 -17.59
CA ILE A 131 -4.52 1.02 -18.48
C ILE A 131 -5.14 2.40 -18.29
N LEU A 132 -5.43 2.79 -17.06
CA LEU A 132 -6.04 4.08 -16.75
C LEU A 132 -5.12 5.27 -17.06
N LYS A 133 -3.79 5.09 -16.95
CA LYS A 133 -2.80 6.15 -17.27
C LYS A 133 -2.72 6.42 -18.77
N PHE A 134 -2.73 5.39 -19.60
CA PHE A 134 -2.42 5.48 -21.03
C PHE A 134 -3.63 5.32 -21.96
N ASN A 135 -4.76 4.82 -21.46
CA ASN A 135 -5.99 4.66 -22.26
C ASN A 135 -7.08 5.62 -21.76
N TYR A 136 -7.26 6.71 -22.49
CA TYR A 136 -8.23 7.75 -22.14
C TYR A 136 -9.68 7.21 -22.06
N LYS A 137 -10.10 6.37 -23.02
CA LYS A 137 -11.46 5.81 -23.06
C LYS A 137 -11.74 4.92 -21.85
N GLU A 138 -10.78 4.06 -21.49
CA GLU A 138 -10.90 3.20 -20.31
C GLU A 138 -10.94 4.02 -19.03
N ARG A 139 -10.15 5.08 -18.97
CA ARG A 139 -10.17 5.99 -17.82
C ARG A 139 -11.51 6.69 -17.66
N GLU A 140 -12.09 7.22 -18.75
CA GLU A 140 -13.42 7.84 -18.70
C GLU A 140 -14.50 6.85 -18.29
N ALA A 141 -14.51 5.65 -18.88
CA ALA A 141 -15.47 4.60 -18.52
C ALA A 141 -15.35 4.21 -17.04
N PHE A 142 -14.11 4.08 -16.55
CA PHE A 142 -13.84 3.80 -15.15
C PHE A 142 -14.32 4.94 -14.23
N ASN A 143 -13.96 6.19 -14.55
CA ASN A 143 -14.36 7.36 -13.76
C ASN A 143 -15.90 7.45 -13.66
N ARG A 144 -16.61 7.27 -14.77
CA ARG A 144 -18.08 7.26 -14.78
C ARG A 144 -18.65 6.15 -13.90
N LYS A 145 -18.13 4.94 -14.03
CA LYS A 145 -18.55 3.80 -13.19
C LYS A 145 -18.33 4.07 -11.70
N MET A 146 -17.20 4.67 -11.34
CA MET A 146 -16.89 5.02 -9.95
C MET A 146 -17.78 6.16 -9.45
N TYR A 147 -18.01 7.18 -10.27
CA TYR A 147 -18.93 8.26 -9.94
C TYR A 147 -20.34 7.72 -9.64
N ASP A 148 -20.92 6.94 -10.56
CA ASP A 148 -22.24 6.36 -10.40
C ASP A 148 -22.34 5.48 -9.15
N ARG A 149 -21.28 4.76 -8.83
CA ARG A 149 -21.20 3.94 -7.61
C ARG A 149 -21.19 4.81 -6.35
N ILE A 150 -20.34 5.84 -6.31
CA ILE A 150 -20.21 6.72 -5.14
C ILE A 150 -21.53 7.46 -4.91
N VAL A 151 -22.13 8.06 -5.94
CA VAL A 151 -23.39 8.77 -5.82
C VAL A 151 -24.52 7.86 -5.35
N ARG A 152 -24.54 6.61 -5.79
CA ARG A 152 -25.53 5.63 -5.34
C ARG A 152 -25.35 5.24 -3.87
N GLU A 153 -24.08 5.06 -3.43
CA GLU A 153 -23.77 4.60 -2.06
C GLU A 153 -23.68 5.75 -1.06
N PHE A 154 -23.34 6.96 -1.52
CA PHE A 154 -23.13 8.19 -0.75
C PHE A 154 -23.74 9.39 -1.49
N PRO A 155 -25.06 9.52 -1.55
CA PRO A 155 -25.73 10.59 -2.34
C PRO A 155 -25.32 12.00 -1.92
N GLU A 156 -24.93 12.20 -0.67
CA GLU A 156 -24.47 13.48 -0.11
C GLU A 156 -23.18 13.98 -0.77
N GLU A 157 -22.36 13.08 -1.33
CA GLU A 157 -21.08 13.43 -1.96
C GLU A 157 -21.23 13.91 -3.41
N GLU A 158 -22.40 13.81 -4.03
CA GLU A 158 -22.59 14.17 -5.43
C GLU A 158 -22.18 15.60 -5.74
N THR A 159 -22.49 16.56 -4.86
CA THR A 159 -22.12 17.97 -5.05
C THR A 159 -20.62 18.17 -5.00
N THR A 160 -19.94 17.50 -4.10
CA THR A 160 -18.47 17.53 -3.97
C THR A 160 -17.81 16.93 -5.22
N LEU A 161 -18.30 15.78 -5.69
CA LEU A 161 -17.77 15.10 -6.86
C LEU A 161 -17.90 15.94 -8.14
N LYS A 162 -19.00 16.68 -8.32
CA LYS A 162 -19.21 17.57 -9.48
C LYS A 162 -18.25 18.75 -9.53
N GLN A 163 -17.59 19.09 -8.42
CA GLN A 163 -16.58 20.15 -8.36
C GLN A 163 -15.17 19.64 -8.68
N LEU A 164 -14.95 18.34 -8.72
CA LEU A 164 -13.65 17.77 -9.02
C LEU A 164 -13.38 17.80 -10.54
N PRO A 165 -12.14 18.08 -10.97
CA PRO A 165 -11.76 18.04 -12.38
C PRO A 165 -11.60 16.61 -12.89
N ILE A 166 -12.69 15.84 -12.85
CA ILE A 166 -12.67 14.43 -13.25
C ILE A 166 -12.99 14.36 -14.75
N SER A 167 -12.04 13.86 -15.54
CA SER A 167 -12.23 13.65 -16.98
C SER A 167 -13.34 12.62 -17.24
N GLY A 168 -14.32 13.00 -18.06
CA GLY A 168 -15.39 12.11 -18.48
C GLY A 168 -16.67 12.15 -17.64
N LEU A 169 -16.79 13.14 -16.73
CA LEU A 169 -18.04 13.48 -16.03
C LEU A 169 -18.70 14.70 -16.63
#